data_f8f5136c82ee271634821ee5e1cf265c
#
_entry.id   f8f5136c82ee271634821ee5e1cf265c
#
_cell.length_a   1.000
_cell.length_b   1.000
_cell.length_c   1.000
_cell.angle_alpha   90.00
_cell.angle_beta   90.00
_cell.angle_gamma   90.00
#
_symmetry.space_group_name_H-M   'P 1'
#
loop_
_entity.id
_entity.type
_entity.pdbx_description
1 polymer ?
#
loop_
_entity_poly.entity_id
_entity_poly.type
_entity_poly.pdbx_seq_one_letter_code
_entity_poly.pdbx_strand_id
1 'polypeptide(L)'
;EDVSNGTIPEEEYIKKMRELNQWNEGDVIVQKDLAETLKRIALNGRDGFYEGKTADLIVNEMKLNNGLISHDDLKEYNSVYREPIVGNYRGHTIISMGPPSSGGPLIIQMLNMLENFEVQAMKRNSTEFVHMLTEIQRLAYADRAIHLGDPDFYPSPVPMLISKDYAKKRLGLISMDKATPSSEIAAGSTTPESMETTHYSAMDKFGNTVGTVSYTHLTLPTRS
;
A
#
# COMPACT_ATOMS: atom_id res chain seq x y z
N GLU A 1 -24.31 14.33 -4.65
CA GLU A 1 -24.26 15.82 -4.75
C GLU A 1 -24.07 16.50 -3.40
N ASP A 2 -24.56 15.95 -2.28
CA ASP A 2 -24.59 16.63 -0.97
C ASP A 2 -23.27 16.56 -0.18
N VAL A 3 -22.39 15.59 -0.46
CA VAL A 3 -21.13 15.41 0.28
C VAL A 3 -20.00 16.26 -0.30
N SER A 4 -19.98 16.45 -1.61
CA SER A 4 -18.97 17.28 -2.30
C SER A 4 -19.03 18.76 -1.91
N ASN A 5 -20.16 19.21 -1.34
CA ASN A 5 -20.38 20.59 -0.92
C ASN A 5 -20.18 20.83 0.59
N GLY A 6 -19.70 19.84 1.35
CA GLY A 6 -19.47 19.97 2.79
C GLY A 6 -20.75 20.17 3.63
N THR A 7 -21.92 19.85 3.08
CA THR A 7 -23.23 20.07 3.70
C THR A 7 -23.65 18.96 4.66
N ILE A 8 -23.01 17.77 4.60
CA ILE A 8 -23.31 16.64 5.50
C ILE A 8 -22.04 16.25 6.24
N PRO A 9 -22.05 16.15 7.60
CA PRO A 9 -20.91 15.58 8.35
C PRO A 9 -20.60 14.15 7.90
N GLU A 10 -19.32 13.80 7.88
CA GLU A 10 -18.83 12.48 7.43
C GLU A 10 -19.55 11.31 8.13
N GLU A 11 -19.77 11.42 9.44
CA GLU A 11 -20.51 10.39 10.20
C GLU A 11 -21.96 10.23 9.75
N GLU A 12 -22.62 11.31 9.39
CA GLU A 12 -24.00 11.28 8.88
C GLU A 12 -24.07 10.71 7.47
N TYR A 13 -23.06 10.99 6.64
CA TYR A 13 -22.91 10.38 5.32
C TYR A 13 -22.71 8.88 5.42
N ILE A 14 -21.77 8.42 6.26
CA ILE A 14 -21.52 7.00 6.50
C ILE A 14 -22.78 6.29 7.01
N LYS A 15 -23.52 6.93 7.92
CA LYS A 15 -24.80 6.41 8.42
C LYS A 15 -25.83 6.29 7.30
N LYS A 16 -26.00 7.34 6.50
CA LYS A 16 -26.92 7.37 5.36
C LYS A 16 -26.55 6.32 4.30
N MET A 17 -25.24 6.13 4.03
CA MET A 17 -24.78 5.08 3.11
C MET A 17 -25.04 3.67 3.66
N ARG A 18 -24.88 3.45 4.96
CA ARG A 18 -25.23 2.18 5.59
C ARG A 18 -26.75 1.91 5.58
N GLU A 19 -27.58 2.93 5.73
CA GLU A 19 -29.03 2.81 5.65
C GLU A 19 -29.52 2.58 4.21
N LEU A 20 -28.81 3.16 3.21
CA LEU A 20 -29.12 2.97 1.78
C LEU A 20 -28.62 1.62 1.23
N ASN A 21 -27.53 1.09 1.78
CA ASN A 21 -26.90 -0.15 1.36
C ASN A 21 -27.04 -1.23 2.44
N GLN A 22 -28.28 -1.61 2.79
CA GLN A 22 -28.51 -2.77 3.65
C GLN A 22 -28.25 -4.04 2.85
N TRP A 23 -26.98 -4.47 2.82
CA TRP A 23 -26.58 -5.75 2.23
C TRP A 23 -26.82 -6.87 3.23
N ASN A 24 -27.47 -7.95 2.77
CA ASN A 24 -27.63 -9.17 3.50
C ASN A 24 -26.74 -10.26 2.91
N GLU A 25 -26.48 -11.30 3.69
CA GLU A 25 -25.78 -12.48 3.17
C GLU A 25 -26.57 -13.08 2.00
N GLY A 26 -25.89 -13.23 0.86
CA GLY A 26 -26.49 -13.73 -0.39
C GLY A 26 -26.96 -12.65 -1.37
N ASP A 27 -26.91 -11.38 -0.99
CA ASP A 27 -27.23 -10.29 -1.91
C ASP A 27 -26.18 -10.19 -3.03
N VAL A 28 -26.66 -9.93 -4.25
CA VAL A 28 -25.81 -9.80 -5.43
C VAL A 28 -25.51 -8.32 -5.69
N ILE A 29 -24.23 -7.96 -5.56
CA ILE A 29 -23.73 -6.61 -5.91
C ILE A 29 -23.58 -6.50 -7.42
N VAL A 30 -24.33 -5.60 -8.06
CA VAL A 30 -24.27 -5.37 -9.50
C VAL A 30 -23.60 -4.05 -9.80
N GLN A 31 -22.33 -4.10 -10.25
CA GLN A 31 -21.50 -2.93 -10.57
C GLN A 31 -21.48 -2.71 -12.09
N LYS A 32 -22.51 -2.12 -12.64
CA LYS A 32 -22.67 -1.93 -14.09
C LYS A 32 -21.57 -1.04 -14.70
N ASP A 33 -21.22 0.05 -14.03
CA ASP A 33 -20.20 1.00 -14.53
C ASP A 33 -18.80 0.37 -14.54
N LEU A 34 -18.47 -0.41 -13.51
CA LEU A 34 -17.24 -1.20 -13.49
C LEU A 34 -17.22 -2.23 -14.62
N ALA A 35 -18.33 -2.93 -14.83
CA ALA A 35 -18.44 -3.90 -15.93
C ALA A 35 -18.21 -3.24 -17.31
N GLU A 36 -18.75 -2.05 -17.56
CA GLU A 36 -18.53 -1.30 -18.80
C GLU A 36 -17.08 -0.82 -18.92
N THR A 37 -16.44 -0.43 -17.82
CA THR A 37 -15.01 -0.09 -17.82
C THR A 37 -14.16 -1.30 -18.17
N LEU A 38 -14.40 -2.44 -17.54
CA LEU A 38 -13.68 -3.68 -17.85
C LEU A 38 -13.90 -4.15 -19.29
N LYS A 39 -15.09 -3.98 -19.85
CA LYS A 39 -15.35 -4.25 -21.28
C LYS A 39 -14.52 -3.35 -22.20
N ARG A 40 -14.42 -2.07 -21.90
CA ARG A 40 -13.57 -1.15 -22.69
C ARG A 40 -12.12 -1.58 -22.66
N ILE A 41 -11.60 -1.97 -21.48
CA ILE A 41 -10.24 -2.47 -21.34
C ILE A 41 -10.06 -3.79 -22.12
N ALA A 42 -11.01 -4.71 -22.01
CA ALA A 42 -10.94 -6.00 -22.73
C ALA A 42 -10.92 -5.83 -24.26
N LEU A 43 -11.65 -4.84 -24.77
CA LEU A 43 -11.75 -4.58 -26.22
C LEU A 43 -10.57 -3.75 -26.77
N ASN A 44 -10.09 -2.77 -26.01
CA ASN A 44 -9.14 -1.78 -26.48
C ASN A 44 -7.79 -1.82 -25.76
N GLY A 45 -7.58 -2.80 -24.86
CA GLY A 45 -6.36 -2.90 -24.06
C GLY A 45 -6.14 -1.63 -23.23
N ARG A 46 -4.91 -1.13 -23.25
CA ARG A 46 -4.48 0.08 -22.55
C ARG A 46 -5.38 1.29 -22.81
N ASP A 47 -5.73 1.51 -24.08
CA ASP A 47 -6.51 2.69 -24.50
C ASP A 47 -7.94 2.66 -23.93
N GLY A 48 -8.48 1.48 -23.61
CA GLY A 48 -9.77 1.34 -22.95
C GLY A 48 -9.82 1.93 -21.54
N PHE A 49 -8.66 2.19 -20.93
CA PHE A 49 -8.54 2.82 -19.62
C PHE A 49 -7.95 4.23 -19.71
N TYR A 50 -6.82 4.38 -20.38
CA TYR A 50 -6.02 5.61 -20.37
C TYR A 50 -6.44 6.65 -21.41
N GLU A 51 -7.33 6.29 -22.34
CA GLU A 51 -7.88 7.19 -23.34
C GLU A 51 -9.41 7.08 -23.41
N GLY A 52 -10.05 8.01 -24.09
CA GLY A 52 -11.49 8.04 -24.34
C GLY A 52 -12.32 8.10 -23.05
N LYS A 53 -13.47 7.42 -23.05
CA LYS A 53 -14.50 7.59 -22.02
C LYS A 53 -14.01 7.34 -20.58
N THR A 54 -13.15 6.37 -20.35
CA THR A 54 -12.65 6.09 -19.00
C THR A 54 -11.74 7.22 -18.52
N ALA A 55 -10.82 7.67 -19.36
CA ALA A 55 -9.96 8.81 -19.07
C ALA A 55 -10.78 10.10 -18.85
N ASP A 56 -11.82 10.33 -19.67
CA ASP A 56 -12.70 11.48 -19.51
C ASP A 56 -13.41 11.48 -18.14
N LEU A 57 -13.88 10.31 -17.68
CA LEU A 57 -14.52 10.19 -16.35
C LEU A 57 -13.53 10.49 -15.23
N ILE A 58 -12.30 9.97 -15.31
CA ILE A 58 -11.25 10.22 -14.32
C ILE A 58 -10.90 11.71 -14.27
N VAL A 59 -10.61 12.32 -15.42
CA VAL A 59 -10.21 13.73 -15.48
C VAL A 59 -11.34 14.67 -15.07
N ASN A 60 -12.58 14.33 -15.38
CA ASN A 60 -13.73 15.11 -14.92
C ASN A 60 -13.88 15.05 -13.39
N GLU A 61 -13.72 13.88 -12.79
CA GLU A 61 -13.71 13.74 -11.34
C GLU A 61 -12.58 14.53 -10.69
N MET A 62 -11.37 14.47 -11.27
CA MET A 62 -10.23 15.29 -10.82
C MET A 62 -10.57 16.78 -10.85
N LYS A 63 -11.15 17.29 -11.95
CA LYS A 63 -11.52 18.71 -12.06
C LYS A 63 -12.56 19.13 -11.05
N LEU A 64 -13.54 18.30 -10.76
CA LEU A 64 -14.60 18.60 -9.79
C LEU A 64 -14.06 18.72 -8.35
N ASN A 65 -13.02 17.94 -8.03
CA ASN A 65 -12.45 17.85 -6.68
C ASN A 65 -11.05 18.50 -6.55
N ASN A 66 -10.66 19.36 -7.47
CA ASN A 66 -9.34 19.99 -7.51
C ASN A 66 -8.16 19.01 -7.52
N GLY A 67 -8.36 17.82 -8.12
CA GLY A 67 -7.31 16.83 -8.34
C GLY A 67 -6.38 17.23 -9.48
N LEU A 68 -5.23 16.57 -9.57
CA LEU A 68 -4.13 16.97 -10.45
C LEU A 68 -4.05 16.15 -11.75
N ILE A 69 -4.67 14.96 -11.82
CA ILE A 69 -4.54 14.07 -12.97
C ILE A 69 -5.24 14.66 -14.19
N SER A 70 -4.49 14.81 -15.27
CA SER A 70 -4.93 15.29 -16.59
C SER A 70 -5.01 14.15 -17.62
N HIS A 71 -5.54 14.45 -18.80
CA HIS A 71 -5.51 13.50 -19.92
C HIS A 71 -4.08 13.19 -20.38
N ASP A 72 -3.17 14.18 -20.31
CA ASP A 72 -1.79 13.99 -20.71
C ASP A 72 -1.08 13.04 -19.74
N ASP A 73 -1.31 13.17 -18.43
CA ASP A 73 -0.77 12.26 -17.43
C ASP A 73 -1.23 10.81 -17.67
N LEU A 74 -2.52 10.62 -17.99
CA LEU A 74 -3.05 9.30 -18.30
C LEU A 74 -2.45 8.73 -19.59
N LYS A 75 -2.34 9.55 -20.64
CA LYS A 75 -1.81 9.15 -21.94
C LYS A 75 -0.33 8.80 -21.89
N GLU A 76 0.46 9.55 -21.11
CA GLU A 76 1.91 9.37 -21.00
C GLU A 76 2.28 8.24 -20.02
N TYR A 77 1.34 7.82 -19.17
CA TYR A 77 1.60 6.74 -18.21
C TYR A 77 1.96 5.43 -18.92
N ASN A 78 3.07 4.85 -18.56
CA ASN A 78 3.52 3.55 -19.05
C ASN A 78 3.94 2.67 -17.87
N SER A 79 3.57 1.40 -17.92
CA SER A 79 4.09 0.40 -16.98
C SER A 79 5.58 0.13 -17.26
N VAL A 80 6.38 0.02 -16.20
CA VAL A 80 7.80 -0.28 -16.31
C VAL A 80 8.12 -1.61 -15.65
N TYR A 81 9.06 -2.35 -16.23
CA TYR A 81 9.63 -3.53 -15.60
C TYR A 81 10.65 -3.10 -14.55
N ARG A 82 10.51 -3.64 -13.34
CA ARG A 82 11.47 -3.40 -12.26
C ARG A 82 11.96 -4.72 -11.71
N GLU A 83 13.24 -4.76 -11.36
CA GLU A 83 13.82 -5.94 -10.72
C GLU A 83 13.18 -6.16 -9.35
N PRO A 84 12.78 -7.41 -9.05
CA PRO A 84 12.27 -7.74 -7.72
C PRO A 84 13.38 -7.63 -6.69
N ILE A 85 13.00 -7.31 -5.46
CA ILE A 85 13.93 -7.41 -4.34
C ILE A 85 13.93 -8.83 -3.79
N VAL A 86 15.09 -9.28 -3.37
CA VAL A 86 15.30 -10.63 -2.86
C VAL A 86 15.92 -10.57 -1.46
N GLY A 87 15.32 -11.29 -0.52
CA GLY A 87 15.82 -11.49 0.83
C GLY A 87 15.88 -12.96 1.21
N ASN A 88 16.37 -13.22 2.41
CA ASN A 88 16.37 -14.58 2.98
C ASN A 88 15.82 -14.53 4.41
N TYR A 89 14.97 -15.48 4.73
CA TYR A 89 14.45 -15.68 6.08
C TYR A 89 14.51 -17.17 6.45
N ARG A 90 15.31 -17.50 7.44
CA ARG A 90 15.47 -18.87 7.96
C ARG A 90 15.69 -19.91 6.85
N GLY A 91 16.55 -19.59 5.87
CA GLY A 91 16.85 -20.47 4.74
C GLY A 91 15.85 -20.41 3.58
N HIS A 92 14.76 -19.65 3.70
CA HIS A 92 13.80 -19.44 2.63
C HIS A 92 14.09 -18.17 1.85
N THR A 93 14.08 -18.25 0.53
CA THR A 93 14.18 -17.08 -0.34
C THR A 93 12.85 -16.34 -0.36
N ILE A 94 12.91 -15.04 -0.07
CA ILE A 94 11.78 -14.11 -0.13
C ILE A 94 11.94 -13.23 -1.35
N ILE A 95 10.99 -13.29 -2.28
CA ILE A 95 10.97 -12.44 -3.48
C ILE A 95 9.76 -11.51 -3.36
N SER A 96 9.98 -10.22 -3.52
CA SER A 96 8.92 -9.23 -3.38
C SER A 96 9.15 -8.02 -4.29
N MET A 97 8.12 -7.18 -4.41
CA MET A 97 8.18 -5.96 -5.21
C MET A 97 9.04 -4.91 -4.50
N GLY A 98 9.94 -4.28 -5.26
CA GLY A 98 10.69 -3.11 -4.82
C GLY A 98 9.91 -1.80 -4.93
N PRO A 99 10.54 -0.65 -4.59
CA PRO A 99 9.93 0.65 -4.81
C PRO A 99 9.43 0.85 -6.26
N PRO A 100 8.34 1.60 -6.43
CA PRO A 100 7.67 2.49 -5.47
C PRO A 100 6.86 1.78 -4.39
N SER A 101 6.67 0.45 -4.47
CA SER A 101 6.08 -0.30 -3.37
C SER A 101 7.03 -0.38 -2.18
N SER A 102 6.56 0.05 -1.03
CA SER A 102 7.30 -0.09 0.23
C SER A 102 7.18 -1.48 0.85
N GLY A 103 6.19 -2.26 0.43
CA GLY A 103 5.84 -3.54 1.06
C GLY A 103 6.98 -4.56 1.08
N GLY A 104 7.68 -4.72 -0.04
CA GLY A 104 8.78 -5.66 -0.13
C GLY A 104 9.96 -5.32 0.78
N PRO A 105 10.51 -4.09 0.73
CA PRO A 105 11.56 -3.68 1.66
C PRO A 105 11.16 -3.84 3.12
N LEU A 106 9.95 -3.43 3.50
CA LEU A 106 9.47 -3.57 4.88
C LEU A 106 9.36 -5.03 5.32
N ILE A 107 8.78 -5.89 4.49
CA ILE A 107 8.63 -7.31 4.81
C ILE A 107 10.01 -7.94 5.05
N ILE A 108 10.96 -7.72 4.15
CA ILE A 108 12.31 -8.30 4.29
C ILE A 108 13.01 -7.72 5.53
N GLN A 109 12.91 -6.41 5.78
CA GLN A 109 13.46 -5.77 6.96
C GLN A 109 12.87 -6.35 8.26
N MET A 110 11.54 -6.48 8.32
CA MET A 110 10.86 -7.07 9.47
C MET A 110 11.24 -8.54 9.68
N LEU A 111 11.30 -9.33 8.62
CA LEU A 111 11.75 -10.72 8.68
C LEU A 111 13.20 -10.83 9.17
N ASN A 112 14.09 -9.95 8.73
CA ASN A 112 15.46 -9.89 9.20
C ASN A 112 15.56 -9.57 10.70
N MET A 113 14.68 -8.72 11.21
CA MET A 113 14.58 -8.47 12.66
C MET A 113 14.00 -9.68 13.40
N LEU A 114 12.91 -10.27 12.90
CA LEU A 114 12.25 -11.45 13.47
C LEU A 114 13.17 -12.67 13.58
N GLU A 115 14.15 -12.79 12.69
CA GLU A 115 15.08 -13.93 12.69
C GLU A 115 15.93 -14.03 13.97
N ASN A 116 16.02 -12.94 14.72
CA ASN A 116 16.76 -12.89 15.98
C ASN A 116 15.91 -13.28 17.21
N PHE A 117 14.65 -13.65 17.03
CA PHE A 117 13.76 -14.11 18.08
C PHE A 117 13.37 -15.58 17.87
N GLU A 118 13.19 -16.30 18.98
CA GLU A 118 12.68 -17.68 18.95
C GLU A 118 11.14 -17.67 18.83
N VAL A 119 10.64 -17.17 17.67
CA VAL A 119 9.20 -16.96 17.42
C VAL A 119 8.38 -18.25 17.61
N GLN A 120 8.99 -19.42 17.29
CA GLN A 120 8.30 -20.72 17.46
C GLN A 120 8.05 -21.08 18.92
N ALA A 121 8.86 -20.57 19.85
CA ALA A 121 8.66 -20.78 21.28
C ALA A 121 7.58 -19.85 21.87
N MET A 122 7.24 -18.78 21.17
CA MET A 122 6.21 -17.84 21.61
C MET A 122 4.82 -18.36 21.32
N LYS A 123 3.92 -18.24 22.30
CA LYS A 123 2.51 -18.55 22.05
C LYS A 123 1.92 -17.53 21.09
N ARG A 124 1.30 -18.01 20.01
CA ARG A 124 0.62 -17.14 19.03
C ARG A 124 -0.37 -16.20 19.74
N ASN A 125 -0.32 -14.91 19.38
CA ASN A 125 -1.12 -13.84 19.97
C ASN A 125 -0.93 -13.66 21.49
N SER A 126 0.19 -14.13 22.06
CA SER A 126 0.56 -13.74 23.42
C SER A 126 0.97 -12.26 23.46
N THR A 127 0.94 -11.68 24.66
CA THR A 127 1.40 -10.29 24.87
C THR A 127 2.83 -10.09 24.38
N GLU A 128 3.72 -11.04 24.68
CA GLU A 128 5.11 -11.03 24.23
C GLU A 128 5.23 -11.03 22.70
N PHE A 129 4.49 -11.93 22.02
CA PHE A 129 4.48 -12.00 20.55
C PHE A 129 3.95 -10.71 19.92
N VAL A 130 2.83 -10.20 20.41
CA VAL A 130 2.22 -8.97 19.91
C VAL A 130 3.12 -7.77 20.15
N HIS A 131 3.72 -7.68 21.34
CA HIS A 131 4.67 -6.61 21.68
C HIS A 131 5.87 -6.60 20.74
N MET A 132 6.57 -7.74 20.63
CA MET A 132 7.71 -7.89 19.71
C MET A 132 7.37 -7.48 18.29
N LEU A 133 6.25 -8.02 17.75
CA LEU A 133 5.85 -7.74 16.38
C LEU A 133 5.52 -6.26 16.17
N THR A 134 4.86 -5.64 17.15
CA THR A 134 4.52 -4.22 17.10
C THR A 134 5.77 -3.34 17.11
N GLU A 135 6.75 -3.62 17.99
CA GLU A 135 7.99 -2.85 18.04
C GLU A 135 8.78 -2.98 16.72
N ILE A 136 8.87 -4.18 16.16
CA ILE A 136 9.50 -4.41 14.85
C ILE A 136 8.79 -3.62 13.74
N GLN A 137 7.47 -3.67 13.70
CA GLN A 137 6.68 -2.94 12.70
C GLN A 137 6.91 -1.44 12.83
N ARG A 138 6.87 -0.89 14.05
CA ARG A 138 7.07 0.55 14.28
C ARG A 138 8.42 1.03 13.79
N LEU A 139 9.49 0.28 13.99
CA LEU A 139 10.83 0.59 13.47
C LEU A 139 10.86 0.56 11.94
N ALA A 140 10.27 -0.46 11.32
CA ALA A 140 10.22 -0.58 9.87
C ALA A 140 9.39 0.55 9.22
N TYR A 141 8.25 0.92 9.83
CA TYR A 141 7.43 2.02 9.33
C TYR A 141 8.08 3.39 9.53
N ALA A 142 8.85 3.58 10.61
CA ALA A 142 9.66 4.78 10.76
C ALA A 142 10.69 4.93 9.65
N ASP A 143 11.37 3.84 9.30
CA ASP A 143 12.33 3.83 8.19
C ASP A 143 11.65 4.07 6.84
N ARG A 144 10.46 3.49 6.64
CA ARG A 144 9.64 3.71 5.44
C ARG A 144 9.36 5.19 5.21
N ALA A 145 8.93 5.90 6.24
CA ALA A 145 8.52 7.29 6.15
C ALA A 145 9.64 8.23 5.67
N ILE A 146 10.91 7.85 5.89
CA ILE A 146 12.07 8.66 5.51
C ILE A 146 12.74 8.15 4.24
N HIS A 147 12.87 6.84 4.10
CA HIS A 147 13.80 6.24 3.15
C HIS A 147 13.12 5.68 1.89
N LEU A 148 11.79 5.52 1.89
CA LEU A 148 11.10 4.94 0.74
C LEU A 148 10.27 5.97 0.00
N GLY A 149 10.40 5.95 -1.32
CA GLY A 149 9.68 6.80 -2.25
C GLY A 149 9.70 6.19 -3.65
N ASP A 150 9.24 6.94 -4.62
CA ASP A 150 9.34 6.54 -6.02
C ASP A 150 10.81 6.61 -6.46
N PRO A 151 11.41 5.48 -6.90
CA PRO A 151 12.83 5.42 -7.26
C PRO A 151 13.19 6.28 -8.47
N ASP A 152 12.24 6.70 -9.28
CA ASP A 152 12.47 7.58 -10.40
C ASP A 152 12.72 9.03 -9.94
N PHE A 153 12.30 9.37 -8.72
CA PHE A 153 12.44 10.71 -8.12
C PHE A 153 13.25 10.71 -6.81
N TYR A 154 13.35 9.57 -6.13
CA TYR A 154 13.99 9.47 -4.83
C TYR A 154 14.87 8.22 -4.72
N PRO A 155 16.20 8.36 -4.53
CA PRO A 155 17.11 7.23 -4.42
C PRO A 155 16.95 6.52 -3.08
N SER A 156 16.02 5.59 -3.02
CA SER A 156 15.74 4.79 -1.81
C SER A 156 16.89 3.83 -1.50
N PRO A 157 17.44 3.81 -0.26
CA PRO A 157 18.56 2.96 0.13
C PRO A 157 18.12 1.51 0.42
N VAL A 158 17.41 0.88 -0.50
CA VAL A 158 16.84 -0.46 -0.34
C VAL A 158 17.88 -1.51 0.11
N PRO A 159 19.10 -1.58 -0.49
CA PRO A 159 20.10 -2.57 -0.05
C PRO A 159 20.47 -2.45 1.42
N MET A 160 20.51 -1.23 1.96
CA MET A 160 20.75 -0.99 3.39
C MET A 160 19.57 -1.48 4.22
N LEU A 161 18.34 -1.08 3.87
CA LEU A 161 17.13 -1.38 4.63
C LEU A 161 16.89 -2.89 4.79
N ILE A 162 17.19 -3.67 3.74
CA ILE A 162 17.00 -5.13 3.74
C ILE A 162 18.22 -5.90 4.24
N SER A 163 19.28 -5.22 4.70
CA SER A 163 20.47 -5.91 5.21
C SER A 163 20.27 -6.45 6.63
N LYS A 164 20.91 -7.60 6.91
CA LYS A 164 20.89 -8.21 8.25
C LYS A 164 21.59 -7.32 9.29
N ASP A 165 22.64 -6.61 8.90
CA ASP A 165 23.37 -5.72 9.80
C ASP A 165 22.55 -4.51 10.21
N TYR A 166 21.79 -3.95 9.28
CA TYR A 166 20.85 -2.89 9.59
C TYR A 166 19.74 -3.36 10.54
N ALA A 167 19.17 -4.54 10.28
CA ALA A 167 18.17 -5.13 11.16
C ALA A 167 18.70 -5.31 12.59
N LYS A 168 19.94 -5.79 12.78
CA LYS A 168 20.58 -5.91 14.11
C LYS A 168 20.71 -4.56 14.82
N LYS A 169 21.10 -3.49 14.09
CA LYS A 169 21.17 -2.14 14.67
C LYS A 169 19.80 -1.66 15.14
N ARG A 170 18.76 -1.87 14.34
CA ARG A 170 17.39 -1.47 14.70
C ARG A 170 16.87 -2.24 15.91
N LEU A 171 17.18 -3.53 16.02
CA LEU A 171 16.81 -4.36 17.17
C LEU A 171 17.33 -3.84 18.52
N GLY A 172 18.50 -3.19 18.52
CA GLY A 172 19.05 -2.58 19.74
C GLY A 172 18.19 -1.46 20.35
N LEU A 173 17.15 -1.02 19.64
CA LEU A 173 16.19 -0.02 20.11
C LEU A 173 14.95 -0.63 20.75
N ILE A 174 14.74 -1.93 20.63
CA ILE A 174 13.57 -2.64 21.18
C ILE A 174 13.83 -3.04 22.63
N SER A 175 12.93 -2.65 23.51
CA SER A 175 12.84 -3.20 24.87
C SER A 175 11.72 -4.24 24.92
N MET A 176 11.99 -5.44 25.41
CA MET A 176 10.95 -6.45 25.59
C MET A 176 10.12 -6.23 26.88
N ASP A 177 10.55 -5.35 27.77
CA ASP A 177 9.90 -5.09 29.05
C ASP A 177 8.87 -3.95 29.00
N LYS A 178 9.00 -3.05 28.03
CA LYS A 178 8.10 -1.89 27.87
C LYS A 178 7.97 -1.46 26.41
N ALA A 179 6.79 -0.95 26.05
CA ALA A 179 6.58 -0.36 24.73
C ALA A 179 7.38 0.94 24.57
N THR A 180 8.03 1.11 23.43
CA THR A 180 8.74 2.34 23.08
C THR A 180 7.73 3.42 22.68
N PRO A 181 7.72 4.62 23.29
CA PRO A 181 6.87 5.71 22.84
C PRO A 181 7.14 6.07 21.37
N SER A 182 6.09 6.35 20.58
CA SER A 182 6.26 6.69 19.17
C SER A 182 7.14 7.93 18.96
N SER A 183 7.14 8.86 19.92
CA SER A 183 7.97 10.07 19.91
C SER A 183 9.47 9.79 20.08
N GLU A 184 9.83 8.61 20.61
CA GLU A 184 11.22 8.18 20.79
C GLU A 184 11.74 7.36 19.61
N ILE A 185 10.85 6.92 18.72
CA ILE A 185 11.25 6.25 17.48
C ILE A 185 11.64 7.36 16.48
N ALA A 186 12.93 7.53 16.28
CA ALA A 186 13.43 8.51 15.33
C ALA A 186 12.77 8.30 13.97
N ALA A 187 12.20 9.37 13.46
CA ALA A 187 11.93 9.59 12.08
C ALA A 187 10.55 9.41 11.51
N GLY A 188 9.54 9.16 12.25
CA GLY A 188 8.18 9.27 11.73
C GLY A 188 7.84 10.74 11.40
N SER A 189 7.70 11.08 10.13
CA SER A 189 6.93 12.25 9.76
C SER A 189 5.51 12.03 10.26
N THR A 190 4.98 12.94 11.06
CA THR A 190 3.60 12.92 11.58
C THR A 190 2.55 13.28 10.54
N THR A 191 2.79 13.05 9.27
CA THR A 191 1.81 13.22 8.19
C THR A 191 0.87 12.01 8.21
N PRO A 192 -0.45 12.20 8.39
CA PRO A 192 -1.39 11.10 8.32
C PRO A 192 -1.31 10.44 6.94
N GLU A 193 -0.97 9.15 6.90
CA GLU A 193 -1.12 8.35 5.71
C GLU A 193 -2.60 8.01 5.53
N SER A 194 -3.09 7.99 4.28
CA SER A 194 -4.40 7.45 3.97
C SER A 194 -4.48 6.01 4.47
N MET A 195 -5.46 5.72 5.33
CA MET A 195 -5.63 4.40 5.96
C MET A 195 -6.39 3.41 5.07
N GLU A 196 -6.70 3.77 3.81
CA GLU A 196 -7.49 2.93 2.93
C GLU A 196 -6.66 2.39 1.76
N THR A 197 -6.40 1.10 1.81
CA THR A 197 -5.67 0.37 0.76
C THR A 197 -6.36 -0.95 0.49
N THR A 198 -6.66 -1.22 -0.77
CA THR A 198 -7.11 -2.54 -1.21
C THR A 198 -6.06 -3.13 -2.14
N HIS A 199 -5.61 -4.34 -1.82
CA HIS A 199 -4.73 -5.15 -2.66
C HIS A 199 -5.42 -6.43 -3.05
N TYR A 200 -5.34 -6.81 -4.33
CA TYR A 200 -5.75 -8.13 -4.78
C TYR A 200 -4.74 -8.74 -5.74
N SER A 201 -4.69 -10.05 -5.74
CA SER A 201 -3.85 -10.82 -6.64
C SER A 201 -4.72 -11.85 -7.38
N ALA A 202 -4.42 -12.07 -8.63
CA ALA A 202 -5.05 -13.10 -9.43
C ALA A 202 -4.00 -13.99 -10.09
N MET A 203 -4.30 -15.27 -10.21
CA MET A 203 -3.44 -16.24 -10.88
C MET A 203 -4.29 -17.03 -11.89
N ASP A 204 -3.77 -17.20 -13.09
CA ASP A 204 -4.39 -18.07 -14.08
C ASP A 204 -3.94 -19.54 -13.93
N LYS A 205 -4.58 -20.42 -14.69
CA LYS A 205 -4.26 -21.86 -14.69
C LYS A 205 -2.85 -22.22 -15.23
N PHE A 206 -2.16 -21.26 -15.83
CA PHE A 206 -0.80 -21.41 -16.35
C PHE A 206 0.27 -20.91 -15.38
N GLY A 207 -0.14 -20.36 -14.21
CA GLY A 207 0.75 -19.80 -13.21
C GLY A 207 1.14 -18.34 -13.44
N ASN A 208 0.56 -17.65 -14.44
CA ASN A 208 0.74 -16.20 -14.57
C ASN A 208 0.01 -15.52 -13.43
N THR A 209 0.69 -14.61 -12.76
CA THR A 209 0.16 -13.88 -11.60
C THR A 209 0.15 -12.38 -11.85
N VAL A 210 -0.87 -11.72 -11.36
CA VAL A 210 -0.95 -10.27 -11.27
C VAL A 210 -1.34 -9.87 -9.87
N GLY A 211 -0.64 -8.86 -9.33
CA GLY A 211 -1.00 -8.22 -8.07
C GLY A 211 -1.24 -6.74 -8.33
N THR A 212 -2.28 -6.18 -7.75
CA THR A 212 -2.58 -4.75 -7.87
C THR A 212 -3.10 -4.17 -6.57
N VAL A 213 -2.87 -2.89 -6.38
CA VAL A 213 -3.38 -2.11 -5.25
C VAL A 213 -4.15 -0.90 -5.77
N SER A 214 -5.13 -0.46 -5.02
CA SER A 214 -6.02 0.64 -5.43
C SER A 214 -5.31 1.97 -5.68
N TYR A 215 -4.12 2.20 -5.13
CA TYR A 215 -3.34 3.42 -5.32
C TYR A 215 -2.22 3.30 -6.36
N THR A 216 -2.18 2.27 -7.18
CA THR A 216 -1.14 2.11 -8.23
C THR A 216 -1.11 3.29 -9.20
N HIS A 217 -2.23 4.00 -9.35
CA HIS A 217 -2.39 5.19 -10.21
C HIS A 217 -2.53 6.50 -9.41
N LEU A 218 -2.61 6.43 -8.10
CA LEU A 218 -2.59 7.62 -7.26
C LEU A 218 -1.13 7.92 -6.94
N THR A 219 -0.48 8.67 -7.81
CA THR A 219 0.79 9.29 -7.46
C THR A 219 0.51 10.24 -6.32
N LEU A 220 0.96 9.88 -5.12
CA LEU A 220 0.98 10.82 -4.01
C LEU A 220 1.79 12.05 -4.45
N PRO A 221 1.29 13.27 -4.22
CA PRO A 221 2.03 14.46 -4.59
C PRO A 221 3.38 14.41 -3.87
N THR A 222 4.45 14.29 -4.65
CA THR A 222 5.79 14.49 -4.16
C THR A 222 5.85 15.91 -3.66
N ARG A 223 6.11 16.10 -2.38
CA ARG A 223 6.35 17.42 -1.84
C ARG A 223 7.59 18.01 -2.51
N SER A 224 7.39 19.10 -3.23
CA SER A 224 8.44 20.06 -3.58
C SER A 224 8.96 20.73 -2.30
#